data_dd047e95863409e366c05ad4774a66ed
#
_entry.id   dd047e95863409e366c05ad4774a66ed
#
_cell.length_a   1.000
_cell.length_b   1.000
_cell.length_c   1.000
_cell.angle_alpha   90.00
_cell.angle_beta   90.00
_cell.angle_gamma   90.00
#
_symmetry.space_group_name_H-M   'P 1'
#
loop_
_entity.id
_entity.type
_entity.pdbx_description
1 polymer ?
#
loop_
_entity_poly.entity_id
_entity_poly.type
_entity_poly.pdbx_seq_one_letter_code
_entity_poly.pdbx_strand_id
1 'polypeptide(L)'
;MKPEDTIDYFLKVAWQSVANKYNQIASGYGITQALGYMLINIHEEGTAVSQIACLMGVKSTSLSRTLKNMEELGLIYRQADELDKRSVKIYLTPFGKEKKQVAKDVVRKFNEYLNEHIGEEERLRLAAVLNKINKLTLDYDPGYEE
;
A
#
# COMPACT_ATOMS: atom_id res chain seq x y z
N MET A 1 28.73 1.51 -14.26
CA MET A 1 27.28 1.46 -14.39
C MET A 1 26.70 2.81 -13.99
N LYS A 2 25.93 3.41 -14.85
CA LYS A 2 25.25 4.66 -14.53
C LYS A 2 24.05 4.39 -13.63
N PRO A 3 23.65 5.33 -12.76
CA PRO A 3 22.47 5.12 -11.90
C PRO A 3 21.22 4.75 -12.68
N GLU A 4 20.99 5.38 -13.82
CA GLU A 4 19.82 5.14 -14.69
C GLU A 4 19.80 3.76 -15.39
N ASP A 5 20.90 2.98 -15.27
CA ASP A 5 20.98 1.61 -15.83
C ASP A 5 20.65 0.53 -14.79
N THR A 6 20.35 0.93 -13.54
CA THR A 6 20.11 -0.01 -12.44
C THR A 6 18.65 -0.44 -12.34
N ILE A 7 18.43 -1.67 -11.87
CA ILE A 7 17.06 -2.20 -11.66
C ILE A 7 16.28 -1.35 -10.66
N ASP A 8 16.91 -0.95 -9.57
CA ASP A 8 16.29 -0.13 -8.53
C ASP A 8 15.90 1.27 -9.05
N TYR A 9 16.68 1.84 -9.98
CA TYR A 9 16.28 3.08 -10.65
C TYR A 9 14.96 2.92 -11.42
N PHE A 10 14.84 1.87 -12.23
CA PHE A 10 13.60 1.62 -12.98
C PHE A 10 12.41 1.36 -12.07
N LEU A 11 12.59 0.59 -11.00
CA LEU A 11 11.54 0.34 -10.02
C LEU A 11 11.09 1.64 -9.35
N LYS A 12 12.04 2.46 -8.92
CA LYS A 12 11.77 3.73 -8.25
C LYS A 12 11.02 4.70 -9.15
N VAL A 13 11.50 4.90 -10.38
CA VAL A 13 10.88 5.83 -11.34
C VAL A 13 9.48 5.38 -11.71
N ALA A 14 9.29 4.10 -11.99
CA ALA A 14 7.98 3.55 -12.32
C ALA A 14 7.00 3.71 -11.15
N TRP A 15 7.44 3.37 -9.93
CA TRP A 15 6.60 3.53 -8.74
C TRP A 15 6.26 5.00 -8.48
N GLN A 16 7.21 5.93 -8.61
CA GLN A 16 6.94 7.36 -8.46
C GLN A 16 5.87 7.86 -9.45
N SER A 17 5.94 7.43 -10.71
CA SER A 17 4.93 7.78 -11.72
C SER A 17 3.55 7.28 -11.34
N VAL A 18 3.44 6.03 -10.92
CA VAL A 18 2.18 5.41 -10.48
C VAL A 18 1.63 6.12 -9.24
N ALA A 19 2.47 6.31 -8.22
CA ALA A 19 2.08 6.96 -6.98
C ALA A 19 1.63 8.41 -7.19
N ASN A 20 2.33 9.16 -8.04
CA ASN A 20 1.96 10.54 -8.39
C ASN A 20 0.60 10.58 -9.10
N LYS A 21 0.33 9.63 -10.00
CA LYS A 21 -0.97 9.56 -10.66
C LYS A 21 -2.08 9.24 -9.66
N TYR A 22 -1.87 8.30 -8.77
CA TYR A 22 -2.84 7.99 -7.71
C TYR A 22 -3.08 9.19 -6.78
N ASN A 23 -2.04 9.93 -6.41
CA ASN A 23 -2.20 11.14 -5.59
C ASN A 23 -3.01 12.22 -6.33
N GLN A 24 -2.78 12.41 -7.62
CA GLN A 24 -3.55 13.34 -8.45
C GLN A 24 -5.04 12.97 -8.47
N ILE A 25 -5.35 11.69 -8.67
CA ILE A 25 -6.74 11.19 -8.68
C ILE A 25 -7.35 11.29 -7.28
N ALA A 26 -6.63 10.83 -6.26
CA ALA A 26 -7.10 10.78 -4.87
C ALA A 26 -7.39 12.18 -4.32
N SER A 27 -6.65 13.21 -4.73
CA SER A 27 -6.89 14.58 -4.28
C SER A 27 -8.28 15.08 -4.65
N GLY A 28 -8.85 14.62 -5.76
CA GLY A 28 -10.24 14.90 -6.16
C GLY A 28 -11.29 14.29 -5.22
N TYR A 29 -10.90 13.31 -4.42
CA TYR A 29 -11.75 12.65 -3.41
C TYR A 29 -11.38 13.03 -1.97
N GLY A 30 -10.46 13.99 -1.78
CA GLY A 30 -10.04 14.46 -0.47
C GLY A 30 -9.15 13.51 0.32
N ILE A 31 -8.48 12.58 -0.36
CA ILE A 31 -7.55 11.63 0.26
C ILE A 31 -6.21 11.59 -0.50
N THR A 32 -5.21 10.96 0.10
CA THR A 32 -3.91 10.69 -0.54
C THR A 32 -3.83 9.25 -1.04
N GLN A 33 -2.85 8.96 -1.89
CA GLN A 33 -2.57 7.57 -2.31
C GLN A 33 -2.28 6.66 -1.10
N ALA A 34 -1.51 7.15 -0.13
CA ALA A 34 -1.18 6.38 1.08
C ALA A 34 -2.43 6.06 1.91
N LEU A 35 -3.34 7.02 2.10
CA LEU A 35 -4.60 6.80 2.80
C LEU A 35 -5.49 5.81 2.05
N GLY A 36 -5.59 5.93 0.73
CA GLY A 36 -6.34 5.00 -0.10
C GLY A 36 -5.81 3.57 0.01
N TYR A 37 -4.50 3.39 -0.02
CA TYR A 37 -3.85 2.10 0.17
C TYR A 37 -4.14 1.50 1.55
N MET A 38 -4.08 2.31 2.61
CA MET A 38 -4.43 1.87 3.95
C MET A 38 -5.89 1.44 4.06
N LEU A 39 -6.81 2.21 3.51
CA LEU A 39 -8.24 1.88 3.51
C LEU A 39 -8.53 0.54 2.84
N ILE A 40 -7.88 0.26 1.70
CA ILE A 40 -8.03 -1.01 0.98
C ILE A 40 -7.59 -2.20 1.85
N ASN A 41 -6.59 -2.02 2.70
CA ASN A 41 -6.01 -3.07 3.54
C ASN A 41 -6.68 -3.20 4.92
N ILE A 42 -7.68 -2.41 5.24
CA ILE A 42 -8.48 -2.55 6.47
C ILE A 42 -9.72 -3.38 6.16
N HIS A 43 -9.84 -4.53 6.83
CA HIS A 43 -10.94 -5.46 6.66
C HIS A 43 -12.15 -5.08 7.53
N GLU A 44 -13.34 -5.50 7.13
CA GLU A 44 -14.58 -5.22 7.87
C GLU A 44 -14.58 -5.76 9.29
N GLU A 45 -13.99 -6.94 9.49
CA GLU A 45 -13.87 -7.60 10.80
C GLU A 45 -12.81 -6.98 11.69
N GLY A 46 -12.16 -5.91 11.24
CA GLY A 46 -11.08 -5.23 11.93
C GLY A 46 -9.69 -5.77 11.55
N THR A 47 -8.71 -4.90 11.60
CA THR A 47 -7.31 -5.22 11.26
C THR A 47 -6.38 -4.71 12.34
N ALA A 48 -5.51 -5.57 12.86
CA ALA A 48 -4.56 -5.20 13.89
C ALA A 48 -3.56 -4.16 13.38
N VAL A 49 -3.20 -3.20 14.23
CA VAL A 49 -2.21 -2.16 13.90
C VAL A 49 -0.89 -2.77 13.45
N SER A 50 -0.43 -3.83 14.11
CA SER A 50 0.79 -4.55 13.74
C SER A 50 0.72 -5.14 12.33
N GLN A 51 -0.43 -5.62 11.91
CA GLN A 51 -0.66 -6.16 10.57
C GLN A 51 -0.61 -5.06 9.51
N ILE A 52 -1.21 -3.90 9.77
CA ILE A 52 -1.14 -2.74 8.89
C ILE A 52 0.31 -2.26 8.75
N ALA A 53 1.05 -2.18 9.86
CA ALA A 53 2.47 -1.80 9.85
C ALA A 53 3.31 -2.74 8.99
N CYS A 54 3.08 -4.05 9.11
CA CYS A 54 3.76 -5.06 8.31
C CYS A 54 3.48 -4.88 6.81
N LEU A 55 2.21 -4.69 6.44
CA LEU A 55 1.81 -4.46 5.05
C LEU A 55 2.41 -3.18 4.46
N MET A 56 2.53 -2.14 5.28
CA MET A 56 3.12 -0.85 4.87
C MET A 56 4.65 -0.87 4.89
N GLY A 57 5.29 -1.91 5.43
CA GLY A 57 6.74 -1.99 5.59
C GLY A 57 7.32 -0.98 6.57
N VAL A 58 6.54 -0.57 7.59
CA VAL A 58 6.94 0.42 8.59
C VAL A 58 6.71 -0.11 10.00
N LYS A 59 7.32 0.55 10.99
CA LYS A 59 7.08 0.24 12.41
C LYS A 59 5.70 0.74 12.85
N SER A 60 5.07 0.05 13.81
CA SER A 60 3.76 0.44 14.38
C SER A 60 3.76 1.88 14.91
N THR A 61 4.89 2.33 15.48
CA THR A 61 5.06 3.70 15.98
C THR A 61 4.97 4.76 14.87
N SER A 62 5.45 4.44 13.67
CA SER A 62 5.41 5.35 12.51
C SER A 62 4.00 5.54 11.96
N LEU A 63 3.10 4.59 12.22
CA LEU A 63 1.70 4.67 11.80
C LEU A 63 0.84 5.54 12.71
N SER A 64 1.25 5.80 13.94
CA SER A 64 0.41 6.49 14.95
C SER A 64 -0.14 7.82 14.45
N ARG A 65 0.69 8.62 13.80
CA ARG A 65 0.26 9.93 13.25
C ARG A 65 -0.76 9.75 12.13
N THR A 66 -0.50 8.83 11.20
CA THR A 66 -1.39 8.56 10.08
C THR A 66 -2.73 8.02 10.55
N LEU A 67 -2.73 7.08 11.48
CA LEU A 67 -3.96 6.51 12.06
C LEU A 67 -4.76 7.58 12.81
N LYS A 68 -4.09 8.44 13.58
CA LYS A 68 -4.74 9.56 14.26
C LYS A 68 -5.41 10.51 13.26
N ASN A 69 -4.71 10.85 12.19
CA ASN A 69 -5.26 11.68 11.11
C ASN A 69 -6.50 11.01 10.48
N MET A 70 -6.46 9.72 10.24
CA MET A 70 -7.60 8.98 9.69
C MET A 70 -8.79 8.94 10.64
N GLU A 71 -8.55 8.86 11.95
CA GLU A 71 -9.61 8.99 12.96
C GLU A 71 -10.25 10.38 12.95
N GLU A 72 -9.42 11.43 12.89
CA GLU A 72 -9.88 12.82 12.83
C GLU A 72 -10.68 13.12 11.56
N LEU A 73 -10.34 12.46 10.45
CA LEU A 73 -11.09 12.53 9.20
C LEU A 73 -12.38 11.69 9.22
N GLY A 74 -12.62 10.92 10.28
CA GLY A 74 -13.80 10.08 10.40
C GLY A 74 -13.80 8.82 9.54
N LEU A 75 -12.62 8.37 9.10
CA LEU A 75 -12.47 7.19 8.24
C LEU A 75 -12.40 5.88 9.03
N ILE A 76 -11.81 5.92 10.22
CA ILE A 76 -11.56 4.76 11.06
C ILE A 76 -11.90 5.04 12.53
N TYR A 77 -12.03 3.97 13.30
CA TYR A 77 -12.04 4.00 14.76
C TYR A 77 -11.21 2.85 15.31
N ARG A 78 -10.68 3.02 16.49
CA ARG A 78 -9.89 2.01 17.19
C ARG A 78 -10.74 1.33 18.25
N GLN A 79 -10.51 0.03 18.39
CA GLN A 79 -11.15 -0.76 19.45
C GLN A 79 -10.18 -1.81 19.96
N ALA A 80 -10.13 -2.00 21.28
CA ALA A 80 -9.37 -3.10 21.86
C ALA A 80 -9.94 -4.44 21.37
N ASP A 81 -9.07 -5.40 21.11
CA ASP A 81 -9.49 -6.75 20.73
C ASP A 81 -10.19 -7.40 21.93
N GLU A 82 -11.36 -8.00 21.70
CA GLU A 82 -12.12 -8.69 22.76
C GLU A 82 -11.36 -9.90 23.34
N LEU A 83 -10.55 -10.57 22.51
CA LEU A 83 -9.78 -11.75 22.89
C LEU A 83 -8.41 -11.39 23.49
N ASP A 84 -7.80 -10.29 23.06
CA ASP A 84 -6.52 -9.79 23.56
C ASP A 84 -6.59 -8.28 23.76
N LYS A 85 -6.87 -7.85 24.98
CA LYS A 85 -6.99 -6.43 25.35
C LYS A 85 -5.72 -5.61 25.17
N ARG A 86 -4.56 -6.27 24.93
CA ARG A 86 -3.30 -5.59 24.61
C ARG A 86 -3.20 -5.20 23.14
N SER A 87 -4.01 -5.85 22.31
CA SER A 87 -4.05 -5.62 20.87
C SER A 87 -5.14 -4.61 20.52
N VAL A 88 -4.82 -3.67 19.64
CA VAL A 88 -5.77 -2.69 19.11
C VAL A 88 -6.08 -3.05 17.66
N LYS A 89 -7.36 -3.15 17.35
CA LYS A 89 -7.84 -3.31 15.97
C LYS A 89 -8.39 -2.00 15.43
N ILE A 90 -8.18 -1.81 14.15
CA ILE A 90 -8.69 -0.70 13.37
C ILE A 90 -9.91 -1.16 12.58
N TYR A 91 -10.97 -0.39 12.65
CA TYR A 91 -12.22 -0.62 11.95
C TYR A 91 -12.56 0.57 11.07
N LEU A 92 -13.22 0.31 9.96
CA LEU A 92 -13.75 1.35 9.08
C LEU A 92 -15.08 1.90 9.62
N THR A 93 -15.22 3.21 9.62
CA THR A 93 -16.54 3.85 9.76
C THR A 93 -17.35 3.65 8.48
N PRO A 94 -18.68 3.93 8.46
CA PRO A 94 -19.45 3.96 7.21
C PRO A 94 -18.80 4.86 6.15
N PHE A 95 -18.32 6.02 6.53
CA PHE A 95 -17.57 6.94 5.65
C PHE A 95 -16.25 6.33 5.16
N GLY A 96 -15.52 5.62 6.03
CA GLY A 96 -14.31 4.90 5.66
C GLY A 96 -14.59 3.78 4.64
N LYS A 97 -15.68 3.07 4.77
CA LYS A 97 -16.12 2.03 3.82
C LYS A 97 -16.44 2.62 2.45
N GLU A 98 -17.10 3.77 2.42
CA GLU A 98 -17.36 4.50 1.18
C GLU A 98 -16.06 4.90 0.48
N LYS A 99 -15.12 5.49 1.20
CA LYS A 99 -13.82 5.89 0.67
C LYS A 99 -12.97 4.70 0.25
N LYS A 100 -13.02 3.60 0.97
CA LYS A 100 -12.38 2.33 0.57
C LYS A 100 -12.89 1.86 -0.79
N GLN A 101 -14.20 1.90 -1.01
CA GLN A 101 -14.78 1.51 -2.29
C GLN A 101 -14.30 2.42 -3.42
N VAL A 102 -14.25 3.73 -3.20
CA VAL A 102 -13.69 4.69 -4.15
C VAL A 102 -12.22 4.34 -4.49
N ALA A 103 -11.40 4.07 -3.47
CA ALA A 103 -10.01 3.70 -3.66
C ALA A 103 -9.87 2.41 -4.49
N LYS A 104 -10.67 1.39 -4.21
CA LYS A 104 -10.71 0.15 -4.97
C LYS A 104 -11.07 0.38 -6.44
N ASP A 105 -12.08 1.21 -6.69
CA ASP A 105 -12.53 1.52 -8.05
C ASP A 105 -11.46 2.28 -8.83
N VAL A 106 -10.77 3.22 -8.20
CA VAL A 106 -9.66 3.96 -8.80
C VAL A 106 -8.53 3.01 -9.20
N VAL A 107 -8.12 2.12 -8.30
CA VAL A 107 -7.07 1.12 -8.56
C VAL A 107 -7.48 0.19 -9.71
N ARG A 108 -8.71 -0.31 -9.68
CA ARG A 108 -9.23 -1.20 -10.72
C ARG A 108 -9.22 -0.53 -12.08
N LYS A 109 -9.78 0.66 -12.22
CA LYS A 109 -9.85 1.39 -13.49
C LYS A 109 -8.46 1.72 -14.05
N PHE A 110 -7.54 2.14 -13.20
CA PHE A 110 -6.17 2.44 -13.64
C PHE A 110 -5.44 1.17 -14.11
N ASN A 111 -5.62 0.06 -13.40
CA ASN A 111 -5.02 -1.21 -13.81
C ASN A 111 -5.66 -1.80 -15.08
N GLU A 112 -6.97 -1.64 -15.28
CA GLU A 112 -7.63 -1.98 -16.54
C GLU A 112 -7.00 -1.21 -17.70
N TYR A 113 -6.82 0.10 -17.53
CA TYR A 113 -6.15 0.95 -18.52
C TYR A 113 -4.73 0.46 -18.83
N LEU A 114 -3.91 0.20 -17.80
CA LEU A 114 -2.55 -0.32 -18.00
C LEU A 114 -2.55 -1.66 -18.72
N ASN A 115 -3.43 -2.57 -18.32
CA ASN A 115 -3.53 -3.91 -18.91
C ASN A 115 -3.94 -3.86 -20.39
N GLU A 116 -4.82 -2.96 -20.79
CA GLU A 116 -5.20 -2.76 -22.19
C GLU A 116 -4.03 -2.34 -23.06
N HIS A 117 -3.10 -1.54 -22.52
CA HIS A 117 -1.94 -1.02 -23.28
C HIS A 117 -0.72 -1.93 -23.22
N ILE A 118 -0.49 -2.63 -22.09
CA ILE A 118 0.65 -3.52 -21.91
C ILE A 118 0.37 -4.92 -22.46
N GLY A 119 -0.86 -5.41 -22.25
CA GLY A 119 -1.26 -6.76 -22.60
C GLY A 119 -0.93 -7.80 -21.51
N GLU A 120 -1.63 -8.92 -21.57
CA GLU A 120 -1.56 -9.96 -20.54
C GLU A 120 -0.19 -10.64 -20.47
N GLU A 121 0.41 -10.94 -21.62
CA GLU A 121 1.71 -11.62 -21.69
C GLU A 121 2.81 -10.78 -21.01
N GLU A 122 2.91 -9.49 -21.34
CA GLU A 122 3.89 -8.60 -20.73
C GLU A 122 3.62 -8.38 -19.23
N ARG A 123 2.35 -8.26 -18.84
CA ARG A 123 1.96 -8.16 -17.41
C ARG A 123 2.42 -9.37 -16.60
N LEU A 124 2.20 -10.58 -17.12
CA LEU A 124 2.61 -11.82 -16.48
C LEU A 124 4.14 -11.93 -16.42
N ARG A 125 4.82 -11.52 -17.45
CA ARG A 125 6.30 -11.48 -17.52
C ARG A 125 6.85 -10.49 -16.49
N LEU A 126 6.26 -9.31 -16.37
CA LEU A 126 6.64 -8.31 -15.37
C LEU A 126 6.46 -8.86 -13.95
N ALA A 127 5.30 -9.48 -13.67
CA ALA A 127 5.02 -10.07 -12.35
C ALA A 127 6.06 -11.15 -11.99
N ALA A 128 6.42 -12.00 -12.93
CA ALA A 128 7.43 -13.05 -12.74
C ALA A 128 8.81 -12.46 -12.43
N VAL A 129 9.22 -11.41 -13.17
CA VAL A 129 10.50 -10.72 -12.94
C VAL A 129 10.53 -10.03 -11.59
N LEU A 130 9.47 -9.33 -11.21
CA LEU A 130 9.38 -8.64 -9.92
C LEU A 130 9.40 -9.63 -8.75
N ASN A 131 8.69 -10.75 -8.86
CA ASN A 131 8.76 -11.82 -7.83
C ASN A 131 10.16 -12.41 -7.70
N LYS A 132 10.86 -12.58 -8.82
CA LYS A 132 12.25 -13.04 -8.83
C LYS A 132 13.19 -12.03 -8.16
N ILE A 133 13.00 -10.74 -8.42
CA ILE A 133 13.76 -9.67 -7.76
C ILE A 133 13.53 -9.72 -6.25
N ASN A 134 12.28 -9.86 -5.80
CA ASN A 134 11.96 -9.96 -4.38
C ASN A 134 12.70 -11.11 -3.70
N LYS A 135 12.69 -12.29 -4.32
CA LYS A 135 13.38 -13.46 -3.79
C LYS A 135 14.90 -13.27 -3.75
N LEU A 136 15.49 -12.80 -4.85
CA LEU A 136 16.92 -12.57 -4.94
C LEU A 136 17.40 -11.52 -3.93
N THR A 137 16.58 -10.49 -3.67
CA THR A 137 16.91 -9.46 -2.69
C THR A 137 16.96 -10.03 -1.27
N LEU A 138 16.05 -10.93 -0.92
CA LEU A 138 16.06 -11.61 0.39
C LEU A 138 17.24 -12.56 0.55
N ASP A 139 17.68 -13.19 -0.54
CA ASP A 139 18.76 -14.17 -0.53
C ASP A 139 20.17 -13.51 -0.65
N TYR A 140 20.22 -12.22 -0.96
CA TYR A 140 21.50 -11.52 -1.17
C TYR A 140 22.25 -11.32 0.15
N ASP A 141 23.48 -11.83 0.17
CA ASP A 141 24.42 -11.63 1.27
C ASP A 141 25.49 -10.64 0.82
N PRO A 142 25.57 -9.44 1.43
CA PRO A 142 26.59 -8.44 1.06
C PRO A 142 27.99 -8.80 1.54
N GLY A 143 28.15 -9.90 2.31
CA GLY A 143 29.45 -10.36 2.78
C GLY A 143 30.09 -9.44 3.83
N TYR A 144 29.29 -8.71 4.60
CA TYR A 144 29.82 -7.97 5.75
C TYR A 144 30.18 -8.99 6.85
N GLU A 145 31.46 -9.09 7.18
CA GLU A 145 31.89 -9.81 8.37
C GLU A 145 31.41 -9.05 9.61
N GLU A 146 30.79 -9.76 10.57
CA GLU A 146 30.42 -9.22 11.87
C GLU A 146 31.65 -8.81 12.70
#